data_67c3f3959719eca3ea7aac0b8d84573e
#
_entry.id   67c3f3959719eca3ea7aac0b8d84573e
#
_cell.length_a   1.000
_cell.length_b   1.000
_cell.length_c   1.000
_cell.angle_alpha   90.00
_cell.angle_beta   90.00
_cell.angle_gamma   90.00
#
_symmetry.space_group_name_H-M   'P 1'
#
loop_
_entity.id
_entity.type
_entity.pdbx_description
1 polymer ?
#
loop_
_entity_poly.entity_id
_entity_poly.type
_entity_poly.pdbx_seq_one_letter_code
_entity_poly.pdbx_strand_id
1 'polypeptide(L)'
;RIDFAQRQLAQRFEDVWGRVDAIMPVSPTVALLGGIGYEDIEISQRAPLLDEDGVPIIRNGRYVTDKSSPRELYYDFGDLIWDVGVLWRPNRRTSLKATVGERYGGMSYQGQFTWQGRNSSIGIAVFDGIESFGRMITADAAAFTGTDLIVPRNPFTGDLTGCAFSPTGGGECFNDALAGITGANFRYRGVAGQYSTRRGPWGFGLGGGYSNRKFITPTTQSVLISGTRDQNWYGNGTVTYAFNDRDSLDTAVYINYFDASGARADVLNYGAFTSYFRGL
;
A
#
# COMPACT_ATOMS: atom_id res chain seq x y z
N ARG A 1 -7.18 20.02 0.97
CA ARG A 1 -7.74 19.64 -0.33
C ARG A 1 -6.69 18.87 -1.10
N ILE A 2 -7.07 17.71 -1.62
CA ILE A 2 -6.23 16.88 -2.50
C ILE A 2 -6.97 16.77 -3.82
N ASP A 3 -6.33 17.19 -4.91
CA ASP A 3 -6.81 17.04 -6.28
C ASP A 3 -5.85 16.14 -7.05
N PHE A 4 -6.35 15.10 -7.63
CA PHE A 4 -5.56 14.20 -8.47
C PHE A 4 -6.31 13.87 -9.76
N ALA A 5 -5.64 14.02 -10.89
CA ALA A 5 -6.19 13.70 -12.19
C ALA A 5 -5.32 12.70 -12.94
N GLN A 6 -5.92 11.61 -13.41
CA GLN A 6 -5.27 10.64 -14.28
C GLN A 6 -5.71 10.83 -15.74
N ARG A 7 -4.79 10.60 -16.70
CA ARG A 7 -5.11 10.70 -18.14
C ARG A 7 -6.02 9.58 -18.62
N GLN A 8 -5.96 8.41 -17.99
CA GLN A 8 -6.82 7.29 -18.35
C GLN A 8 -8.25 7.57 -17.91
N LEU A 9 -9.20 7.51 -18.83
CA LEU A 9 -10.62 7.84 -18.66
C LEU A 9 -10.88 9.25 -18.09
N ALA A 10 -9.88 10.13 -18.17
CA ALA A 10 -9.91 11.46 -17.57
C ALA A 10 -10.40 11.44 -16.12
N GLN A 11 -9.94 10.45 -15.35
CA GLN A 11 -10.32 10.25 -13.95
C GLN A 11 -9.91 11.44 -13.10
N ARG A 12 -10.81 11.90 -12.25
CA ARG A 12 -10.59 12.98 -11.29
C ARG A 12 -10.96 12.50 -9.91
N PHE A 13 -10.08 12.70 -8.99
CA PHE A 13 -10.26 12.50 -7.57
C PHE A 13 -10.19 13.86 -6.88
N GLU A 14 -11.21 14.23 -6.16
CA GLU A 14 -11.26 15.42 -5.32
C GLU A 14 -11.54 14.96 -3.89
N ASP A 15 -10.75 15.48 -2.95
CA ASP A 15 -10.91 15.24 -1.53
C ASP A 15 -10.75 16.59 -0.81
N VAL A 16 -11.82 17.02 -0.18
CA VAL A 16 -11.86 18.24 0.64
C VAL A 16 -12.26 17.86 2.04
N TRP A 17 -11.42 18.13 2.99
CA TRP A 17 -11.70 17.81 4.37
C TRP A 17 -11.27 18.92 5.32
N GLY A 18 -11.98 19.01 6.45
CA GLY A 18 -11.63 19.85 7.59
C GLY A 18 -11.79 19.06 8.87
N ARG A 19 -10.79 19.13 9.76
CA ARG A 19 -10.76 18.30 10.95
C ARG A 19 -10.15 19.04 12.12
N VAL A 20 -10.65 18.75 13.31
CA VAL A 20 -10.07 19.20 14.59
C VAL A 20 -9.65 17.96 15.36
N ASP A 21 -8.41 17.98 15.83
CA ASP A 21 -7.81 16.90 16.61
C ASP A 21 -7.51 17.36 18.03
N ALA A 22 -7.74 16.47 18.99
CA ALA A 22 -7.43 16.67 20.39
C ALA A 22 -6.51 15.56 20.89
N ILE A 23 -5.54 15.96 21.73
CA ILE A 23 -4.63 15.02 22.41
C ILE A 23 -4.75 15.31 23.89
N MET A 24 -5.16 14.32 24.67
CA MET A 24 -5.31 14.43 26.11
C MET A 24 -4.30 13.51 26.81
N PRO A 25 -3.22 14.05 27.41
CA PRO A 25 -2.29 13.27 28.20
C PRO A 25 -3.00 12.73 29.46
N VAL A 26 -3.01 11.40 29.60
CA VAL A 26 -3.57 10.72 30.79
C VAL A 26 -2.48 10.34 31.78
N SER A 27 -1.30 10.05 31.25
CA SER A 27 -0.10 9.75 32.05
C SER A 27 1.16 10.18 31.29
N PRO A 28 2.35 10.13 31.91
CA PRO A 28 3.61 10.44 31.21
C PRO A 28 3.88 9.54 29.99
N THR A 29 3.20 8.40 29.88
CA THR A 29 3.41 7.43 28.82
C THR A 29 2.19 7.17 27.95
N VAL A 30 1.02 7.72 28.32
CA VAL A 30 -0.25 7.47 27.63
C VAL A 30 -0.97 8.78 27.36
N ALA A 31 -1.40 8.99 26.13
CA ALA A 31 -2.34 10.02 25.76
C ALA A 31 -3.52 9.43 24.99
N LEU A 32 -4.70 9.95 25.21
CA LEU A 32 -5.87 9.69 24.40
C LEU A 32 -5.87 10.63 23.20
N LEU A 33 -6.30 10.11 22.09
CA LEU A 33 -6.47 10.84 20.83
C LEU A 33 -7.95 10.91 20.50
N GLY A 34 -8.38 12.00 19.93
CA GLY A 34 -9.73 12.15 19.40
C GLY A 34 -9.73 13.17 18.29
N GLY A 35 -10.51 12.92 17.27
CA GLY A 35 -10.68 13.84 16.17
C GLY A 35 -12.12 13.79 15.65
N ILE A 36 -12.58 14.92 15.17
CA ILE A 36 -13.86 15.06 14.50
C ILE A 36 -13.70 16.02 13.33
N GLY A 37 -14.35 15.74 12.23
CA GLY A 37 -14.26 16.55 11.03
C GLY A 37 -15.36 16.23 10.04
N TYR A 38 -15.29 16.87 8.91
CA TYR A 38 -16.12 16.60 7.75
C TYR A 38 -15.21 16.37 6.55
N GLU A 39 -15.54 15.38 5.75
CA GLU A 39 -14.81 15.02 4.54
C GLU A 39 -15.78 14.87 3.37
N ASP A 40 -15.38 15.36 2.22
CA ASP A 40 -16.11 15.29 0.98
C ASP A 40 -15.18 14.75 -0.11
N ILE A 41 -15.50 13.55 -0.59
CA ILE A 41 -14.68 12.83 -1.58
C ILE A 41 -15.52 12.59 -2.81
N GLU A 42 -15.14 13.20 -3.92
CA GLU A 42 -15.70 12.94 -5.22
C GLU A 42 -14.71 12.22 -6.13
N ILE A 43 -15.16 11.10 -6.73
CA ILE A 43 -14.41 10.39 -7.75
C ILE A 43 -15.26 10.36 -9.01
N SER A 44 -14.76 10.95 -10.09
CA SER A 44 -15.44 11.02 -11.37
C SER A 44 -14.53 10.63 -12.52
N GLN A 45 -15.11 10.05 -13.56
CA GLN A 45 -14.39 9.73 -14.81
C GLN A 45 -15.32 9.74 -16.02
N ARG A 46 -14.76 9.62 -17.23
CA ARG A 46 -15.51 9.47 -18.48
C ARG A 46 -15.56 8.00 -18.88
N ALA A 47 -16.56 7.64 -19.69
CA ALA A 47 -16.67 6.31 -20.24
C ALA A 47 -15.49 5.95 -21.15
N PRO A 48 -15.13 4.68 -21.27
CA PRO A 48 -14.24 4.21 -22.31
C PRO A 48 -14.92 4.28 -23.68
N LEU A 49 -14.14 4.57 -24.72
CA LEU A 49 -14.63 4.46 -26.07
C LEU A 49 -14.85 2.98 -26.41
N LEU A 50 -16.06 2.64 -26.88
CA LEU A 50 -16.41 1.30 -27.28
C LEU A 50 -16.21 1.11 -28.79
N ASP A 51 -15.95 -0.11 -29.23
CA ASP A 51 -16.00 -0.51 -30.63
C ASP A 51 -17.44 -0.84 -31.07
N GLU A 52 -17.59 -1.32 -32.32
CA GLU A 52 -18.89 -1.67 -32.89
C GLU A 52 -19.59 -2.84 -32.15
N ASP A 53 -18.84 -3.66 -31.45
CA ASP A 53 -19.31 -4.79 -30.65
C ASP A 53 -19.57 -4.41 -29.20
N GLY A 54 -19.37 -3.14 -28.83
CA GLY A 54 -19.56 -2.64 -27.46
C GLY A 54 -18.40 -2.96 -26.51
N VAL A 55 -17.25 -3.37 -27.03
CA VAL A 55 -16.05 -3.70 -26.24
C VAL A 55 -15.17 -2.48 -26.08
N PRO A 56 -14.64 -2.18 -24.88
CA PRO A 56 -13.75 -1.04 -24.65
C PRO A 56 -12.46 -1.12 -25.48
N ILE A 57 -12.17 -0.07 -26.23
CA ILE A 57 -10.97 0.02 -27.04
C ILE A 57 -9.75 0.26 -26.13
N ILE A 58 -8.74 -0.61 -26.28
CA ILE A 58 -7.47 -0.50 -25.58
C ILE A 58 -6.37 -0.11 -26.58
N ARG A 59 -5.61 0.96 -26.28
CA ARG A 59 -4.41 1.35 -27.03
C ARG A 59 -3.22 1.49 -26.09
N ASN A 60 -2.13 0.82 -26.40
CA ASN A 60 -0.92 0.80 -25.57
C ASN A 60 -1.19 0.39 -24.10
N GLY A 61 -2.04 -0.64 -23.90
CA GLY A 61 -2.42 -1.13 -22.58
C GLY A 61 -3.35 -0.21 -21.77
N ARG A 62 -3.96 0.82 -22.40
CA ARG A 62 -4.84 1.77 -21.73
C ARG A 62 -6.16 1.90 -22.45
N TYR A 63 -7.25 2.07 -21.69
CA TYR A 63 -8.54 2.40 -22.26
C TYR A 63 -8.51 3.76 -22.97
N VAL A 64 -9.09 3.82 -24.14
CA VAL A 64 -9.29 5.08 -24.86
C VAL A 64 -10.51 5.78 -24.26
N THR A 65 -10.34 7.03 -23.83
CA THR A 65 -11.42 7.82 -23.23
C THR A 65 -12.37 8.31 -24.31
N ASP A 66 -13.66 8.09 -24.14
CA ASP A 66 -14.67 8.77 -24.93
C ASP A 66 -14.81 10.22 -24.45
N LYS A 67 -14.28 11.15 -25.24
CA LYS A 67 -14.33 12.58 -24.94
C LYS A 67 -15.73 13.19 -25.05
N SER A 68 -16.64 12.52 -25.77
CA SER A 68 -18.02 12.94 -25.93
C SER A 68 -18.92 12.51 -24.78
N SER A 69 -18.50 11.47 -24.01
CA SER A 69 -19.27 11.01 -22.86
C SER A 69 -19.28 12.06 -21.75
N PRO A 70 -20.41 12.20 -21.06
CA PRO A 70 -20.44 13.00 -19.84
C PRO A 70 -19.49 12.44 -18.81
N ARG A 71 -19.10 13.26 -17.86
CA ARG A 71 -18.34 12.78 -16.70
C ARG A 71 -19.33 12.14 -15.73
N GLU A 72 -19.10 10.90 -15.38
CA GLU A 72 -19.91 10.15 -14.43
C GLU A 72 -19.28 10.17 -13.05
N LEU A 73 -20.09 10.32 -12.03
CA LEU A 73 -19.70 10.28 -10.63
C LEU A 73 -19.66 8.82 -10.18
N TYR A 74 -18.50 8.39 -9.70
CA TYR A 74 -18.22 7.00 -9.33
C TYR A 74 -18.28 6.76 -7.83
N TYR A 75 -17.91 7.77 -7.09
CA TYR A 75 -17.94 7.77 -5.65
C TYR A 75 -18.23 9.18 -5.18
N ASP A 76 -19.21 9.27 -4.33
CA ASP A 76 -19.59 10.50 -3.66
C ASP A 76 -19.75 10.15 -2.19
N PHE A 77 -18.93 10.73 -1.37
CA PHE A 77 -18.93 10.56 0.06
C PHE A 77 -18.77 11.92 0.71
N GLY A 78 -19.85 12.41 1.31
CA GLY A 78 -19.84 13.63 2.11
C GLY A 78 -20.42 13.33 3.46
N ASP A 79 -19.59 13.18 4.51
CA ASP A 79 -20.08 12.84 5.83
C ASP A 79 -19.15 13.31 6.95
N LEU A 80 -19.68 13.24 8.16
CA LEU A 80 -18.94 13.46 9.39
C LEU A 80 -17.92 12.32 9.58
N ILE A 81 -16.69 12.69 9.85
CA ILE A 81 -15.64 11.75 10.20
C ILE A 81 -15.23 11.95 11.66
N TRP A 82 -15.02 10.86 12.36
CA TRP A 82 -14.53 10.89 13.73
C TRP A 82 -13.64 9.70 14.02
N ASP A 83 -12.74 9.86 14.97
CA ASP A 83 -11.98 8.77 15.52
C ASP A 83 -11.58 9.04 16.97
N VAL A 84 -11.34 7.94 17.65
CA VAL A 84 -10.75 7.91 18.98
C VAL A 84 -9.54 6.97 18.96
N GLY A 85 -8.58 7.22 19.83
CA GLY A 85 -7.38 6.41 19.82
C GLY A 85 -6.52 6.59 21.05
N VAL A 86 -5.41 5.88 21.02
CA VAL A 86 -4.39 5.90 22.08
C VAL A 86 -3.01 6.09 21.47
N LEU A 87 -2.23 6.92 22.12
CA LEU A 87 -0.80 7.03 21.94
C LEU A 87 -0.12 6.54 23.21
N TRP A 88 0.66 5.46 23.08
CA TRP A 88 1.39 4.85 24.19
C TRP A 88 2.89 4.85 23.91
N ARG A 89 3.66 5.51 24.76
CA ARG A 89 5.12 5.64 24.67
C ARG A 89 5.74 5.33 26.03
N PRO A 90 5.86 4.05 26.43
CA PRO A 90 6.38 3.67 27.73
C PRO A 90 7.85 4.07 27.92
N ASN A 91 8.58 4.20 26.80
CA ASN A 91 9.98 4.63 26.77
C ASN A 91 10.32 5.22 25.39
N ARG A 92 11.56 5.70 25.23
CA ARG A 92 12.01 6.28 23.95
C ARG A 92 12.15 5.31 22.79
N ARG A 93 12.06 4.00 23.07
CA ARG A 93 12.26 2.93 22.08
C ARG A 93 10.97 2.27 21.64
N THR A 94 9.87 2.58 22.30
CA THR A 94 8.57 1.97 22.03
C THR A 94 7.53 3.03 21.81
N SER A 95 6.82 2.93 20.72
CA SER A 95 5.68 3.80 20.41
C SER A 95 4.56 2.97 19.79
N LEU A 96 3.36 3.15 20.31
CA LEU A 96 2.11 2.65 19.74
C LEU A 96 1.17 3.84 19.53
N LYS A 97 0.68 3.99 18.32
CA LYS A 97 -0.46 4.85 18.01
C LYS A 97 -1.53 3.98 17.38
N ALA A 98 -2.72 3.98 17.92
CA ALA A 98 -3.85 3.24 17.35
C ALA A 98 -5.11 4.11 17.42
N THR A 99 -5.85 4.16 16.35
CA THR A 99 -7.10 4.90 16.24
C THR A 99 -8.16 4.03 15.57
N VAL A 100 -9.40 4.21 15.99
CA VAL A 100 -10.59 3.61 15.41
C VAL A 100 -11.64 4.68 15.30
N GLY A 101 -12.39 4.69 14.22
CA GLY A 101 -13.40 5.70 13.98
C GLY A 101 -14.28 5.37 12.79
N GLU A 102 -14.95 6.36 12.27
CA GLU A 102 -15.78 6.25 11.09
C GLU A 102 -15.24 7.17 10.00
N ARG A 103 -15.00 6.60 8.82
CA ARG A 103 -14.55 7.30 7.63
C ARG A 103 -14.87 6.46 6.39
N TYR A 104 -15.04 7.09 5.25
CA TYR A 104 -15.34 6.40 3.99
C TYR A 104 -16.62 5.55 4.04
N GLY A 105 -17.66 6.03 4.76
CA GLY A 105 -18.92 5.31 4.90
C GLY A 105 -18.84 4.03 5.74
N GLY A 106 -17.95 3.98 6.72
CA GLY A 106 -17.88 2.85 7.65
C GLY A 106 -16.64 2.87 8.54
N MET A 107 -16.57 1.88 9.42
CA MET A 107 -15.47 1.77 10.38
C MET A 107 -14.11 1.77 9.70
N SER A 108 -13.21 2.55 10.24
CA SER A 108 -11.83 2.74 9.80
C SER A 108 -10.86 2.51 10.96
N TYR A 109 -9.74 1.88 10.66
CA TYR A 109 -8.73 1.51 11.64
C TYR A 109 -7.38 1.96 11.14
N GLN A 110 -6.62 2.63 12.00
CA GLN A 110 -5.23 2.97 11.72
C GLN A 110 -4.38 2.65 12.95
N GLY A 111 -3.19 2.12 12.71
CA GLY A 111 -2.31 1.78 13.80
C GLY A 111 -0.86 1.77 13.36
N GLN A 112 0.01 2.15 14.27
CA GLN A 112 1.44 2.05 14.09
C GLN A 112 2.09 1.66 15.41
N PHE A 113 2.80 0.56 15.40
CA PHE A 113 3.65 0.13 16.50
C PHE A 113 5.09 0.11 16.05
N THR A 114 5.95 0.72 16.84
CA THR A 114 7.41 0.67 16.61
C THR A 114 8.11 0.33 17.92
N TRP A 115 9.06 -0.58 17.83
CA TRP A 115 9.96 -0.89 18.92
C TRP A 115 11.39 -0.98 18.39
N GLN A 116 12.31 -0.33 19.07
CA GLN A 116 13.71 -0.28 18.68
C GLN A 116 14.60 -0.72 19.86
N GLY A 117 15.14 -1.91 19.76
CA GLY A 117 16.15 -2.43 20.66
C GLY A 117 17.55 -1.89 20.32
N ARG A 118 18.57 -2.46 20.93
CA ARG A 118 19.96 -2.11 20.63
C ARG A 118 20.36 -2.55 19.21
N ASN A 119 19.98 -3.76 18.86
CA ASN A 119 20.35 -4.42 17.60
C ASN A 119 19.14 -5.00 16.87
N SER A 120 17.94 -4.68 17.31
CA SER A 120 16.71 -5.22 16.74
C SER A 120 15.64 -4.16 16.65
N SER A 121 14.76 -4.26 15.66
CA SER A 121 13.61 -3.38 15.52
C SER A 121 12.36 -4.18 15.13
N ILE A 122 11.21 -3.68 15.55
CA ILE A 122 9.89 -4.17 15.15
C ILE A 122 9.11 -2.97 14.66
N GLY A 123 8.47 -3.11 13.50
CA GLY A 123 7.49 -2.19 12.98
C GLY A 123 6.22 -2.94 12.62
N ILE A 124 5.05 -2.42 13.01
CA ILE A 124 3.75 -2.94 12.60
C ILE A 124 2.90 -1.74 12.20
N ALA A 125 2.23 -1.84 11.06
CA ALA A 125 1.29 -0.83 10.58
C ALA A 125 -0.06 -1.48 10.27
N VAL A 126 -1.13 -0.82 10.66
CA VAL A 126 -2.50 -1.11 10.25
C VAL A 126 -3.00 0.11 9.49
N PHE A 127 -3.53 -0.10 8.32
CA PHE A 127 -3.91 0.98 7.42
C PHE A 127 -5.31 0.76 6.82
N ASP A 128 -5.99 1.86 6.57
CA ASP A 128 -7.27 1.92 5.88
C ASP A 128 -7.34 3.26 5.14
N GLY A 129 -7.64 3.23 3.85
CA GLY A 129 -7.70 4.42 3.02
C GLY A 129 -8.32 4.17 1.67
N ILE A 130 -8.68 5.25 0.98
CA ILE A 130 -9.03 5.21 -0.44
C ILE A 130 -7.78 5.56 -1.24
N GLU A 131 -7.39 4.64 -2.10
CA GLU A 131 -6.21 4.76 -2.92
C GLU A 131 -6.53 4.55 -4.41
N SER A 132 -5.70 5.12 -5.25
CA SER A 132 -5.59 4.76 -6.65
C SER A 132 -4.21 4.13 -6.88
N PHE A 133 -4.11 3.31 -7.91
CA PHE A 133 -2.83 2.69 -8.29
C PHE A 133 -1.68 3.72 -8.40
N GLY A 134 -1.93 4.86 -9.03
CA GLY A 134 -0.92 5.91 -9.19
C GLY A 134 -0.50 6.57 -7.88
N ARG A 135 -1.42 6.76 -6.94
CA ARG A 135 -1.12 7.32 -5.62
C ARG A 135 -0.33 6.34 -4.77
N MET A 136 -0.71 5.07 -4.80
CA MET A 136 -0.01 4.02 -4.08
C MET A 136 1.46 3.94 -4.52
N ILE A 137 1.73 3.85 -5.82
CA ILE A 137 3.13 3.84 -6.32
C ILE A 137 3.88 5.12 -5.93
N THR A 138 3.22 6.28 -5.97
CA THR A 138 3.89 7.54 -5.63
C THR A 138 4.20 7.61 -4.13
N ALA A 139 3.30 7.13 -3.27
CA ALA A 139 3.52 7.08 -1.83
C ALA A 139 4.64 6.09 -1.47
N ASP A 140 4.63 4.91 -2.08
CA ASP A 140 5.67 3.90 -1.88
C ASP A 140 7.03 4.41 -2.38
N ALA A 141 7.09 5.02 -3.56
CA ALA A 141 8.31 5.64 -4.08
C ALA A 141 8.82 6.76 -3.16
N ALA A 142 7.94 7.56 -2.55
CA ALA A 142 8.32 8.61 -1.61
C ALA A 142 8.83 8.04 -0.27
N ALA A 143 8.28 6.92 0.19
CA ALA A 143 8.75 6.23 1.39
C ALA A 143 10.16 5.65 1.23
N PHE A 144 10.57 5.37 0.00
CA PHE A 144 11.89 4.83 -0.33
C PHE A 144 12.97 5.90 -0.61
N THR A 145 12.64 7.18 -0.57
CA THR A 145 13.64 8.24 -0.78
C THR A 145 14.70 8.21 0.31
N GLY A 146 15.95 7.91 -0.08
CA GLY A 146 17.12 7.86 0.81
C GLY A 146 17.53 6.47 1.29
N THR A 147 16.90 5.41 0.80
CA THR A 147 17.32 4.02 1.01
C THR A 147 17.83 3.39 -0.28
N ASP A 148 18.97 2.72 -0.21
CA ASP A 148 19.42 1.86 -1.30
C ASP A 148 18.45 0.67 -1.39
N LEU A 149 17.72 0.57 -2.50
CA LEU A 149 16.77 -0.50 -2.73
C LEU A 149 17.39 -1.55 -3.65
N ILE A 150 17.35 -2.79 -3.21
CA ILE A 150 17.67 -3.93 -4.05
C ILE A 150 16.37 -4.43 -4.66
N VAL A 151 16.18 -4.20 -5.96
CA VAL A 151 15.06 -4.72 -6.72
C VAL A 151 15.55 -5.90 -7.55
N PRO A 152 15.22 -7.14 -7.18
CA PRO A 152 15.62 -8.30 -7.96
C PRO A 152 14.97 -8.25 -9.33
N ARG A 153 15.78 -8.47 -10.37
CA ARG A 153 15.29 -8.68 -11.73
C ARG A 153 15.44 -10.14 -12.08
N ASN A 154 14.46 -10.67 -12.78
CA ASN A 154 14.63 -11.96 -13.44
C ASN A 154 15.75 -11.81 -14.48
N PRO A 155 16.87 -12.53 -14.35
CA PRO A 155 18.02 -12.35 -15.25
C PRO A 155 17.73 -12.81 -16.69
N PHE A 156 16.64 -13.56 -16.92
CA PHE A 156 16.30 -14.09 -18.23
C PHE A 156 15.24 -13.27 -18.95
N THR A 157 14.27 -12.69 -18.22
CA THR A 157 13.18 -11.92 -18.81
C THR A 157 13.35 -10.41 -18.61
N GLY A 158 14.22 -10.00 -17.69
CA GLY A 158 14.39 -8.58 -17.31
C GLY A 158 13.25 -8.04 -16.44
N ASP A 159 12.24 -8.86 -16.17
CA ASP A 159 11.09 -8.46 -15.37
C ASP A 159 11.50 -8.16 -13.94
N LEU A 160 10.93 -7.11 -13.38
CA LEU A 160 11.06 -6.81 -11.96
C LEU A 160 10.27 -7.86 -11.18
N THR A 161 10.94 -8.58 -10.29
CA THR A 161 10.22 -9.35 -9.27
C THR A 161 9.58 -8.35 -8.34
N GLY A 162 8.30 -8.24 -8.28
CA GLY A 162 7.53 -7.20 -7.60
C GLY A 162 7.86 -6.87 -6.15
N CYS A 163 9.06 -7.19 -5.65
CA CYS A 163 9.49 -6.89 -4.29
C CYS A 163 10.78 -6.06 -4.30
N ALA A 164 10.83 -5.01 -3.49
CA ALA A 164 12.01 -4.22 -3.22
C ALA A 164 12.45 -4.45 -1.77
N PHE A 165 13.74 -4.62 -1.53
CA PHE A 165 14.29 -4.90 -0.20
C PHE A 165 15.30 -3.83 0.18
N SER A 166 15.25 -3.38 1.43
CA SER A 166 16.27 -2.49 1.98
C SER A 166 17.42 -3.29 2.61
N PRO A 167 18.66 -2.88 2.42
CA PRO A 167 19.83 -3.51 3.08
C PRO A 167 19.77 -3.42 4.62
N THR A 168 18.99 -2.51 5.17
CA THR A 168 18.86 -2.29 6.60
C THR A 168 17.71 -3.07 7.25
N GLY A 169 17.03 -3.92 6.47
CA GLY A 169 15.88 -4.70 6.90
C GLY A 169 14.56 -3.99 6.66
N GLY A 170 13.70 -4.63 5.97
CA GLY A 170 12.42 -4.18 5.48
C GLY A 170 12.35 -4.36 3.98
N GLY A 171 11.23 -4.77 3.47
CA GLY A 171 10.98 -4.92 2.05
C GLY A 171 9.49 -4.87 1.80
N GLU A 172 9.12 -4.37 0.66
CA GLU A 172 7.74 -4.30 0.22
C GLU A 172 7.61 -4.91 -1.17
N CYS A 173 6.54 -5.66 -1.38
CA CYS A 173 6.32 -6.33 -2.65
C CYS A 173 5.34 -5.52 -3.50
N PHE A 174 5.80 -5.06 -4.65
CA PHE A 174 4.99 -4.33 -5.65
C PHE A 174 4.06 -5.24 -6.46
N ASN A 175 4.03 -6.55 -6.20
CA ASN A 175 3.19 -7.48 -6.95
C ASN A 175 1.70 -7.14 -6.82
N ASP A 176 1.29 -6.59 -5.70
CA ASP A 176 -0.05 -6.08 -5.50
C ASP A 176 -0.37 -4.93 -6.47
N ALA A 177 0.59 -4.06 -6.69
CA ALA A 177 0.50 -2.96 -7.61
C ALA A 177 0.48 -3.40 -9.08
N LEU A 178 1.29 -4.41 -9.45
CA LEU A 178 1.43 -4.87 -10.82
C LEU A 178 0.34 -5.87 -11.25
N ALA A 179 -0.11 -6.72 -10.34
CA ALA A 179 -1.15 -7.72 -10.63
C ALA A 179 -2.53 -7.12 -10.87
N GLY A 180 -2.74 -5.89 -10.47
CA GLY A 180 -4.02 -5.20 -10.60
C GLY A 180 -3.91 -3.80 -11.18
N ILE A 181 -3.17 -3.60 -12.28
CA ILE A 181 -3.15 -2.31 -13.00
C ILE A 181 -4.55 -2.02 -13.56
N THR A 182 -5.38 -1.47 -12.72
CA THR A 182 -6.68 -0.94 -13.10
C THR A 182 -6.66 0.56 -12.82
N GLY A 183 -7.27 1.34 -13.69
CA GLY A 183 -7.48 2.77 -13.42
C GLY A 183 -8.54 3.03 -12.33
N ALA A 184 -9.06 1.99 -11.68
CA ALA A 184 -10.09 2.08 -10.68
C ALA A 184 -9.52 2.52 -9.33
N ASN A 185 -10.29 3.31 -8.59
CA ASN A 185 -10.03 3.57 -7.19
C ASN A 185 -10.51 2.40 -6.33
N PHE A 186 -9.86 2.20 -5.22
CA PHE A 186 -10.22 1.13 -4.29
C PHE A 186 -10.03 1.58 -2.85
N ARG A 187 -10.83 1.03 -1.96
CA ARG A 187 -10.55 1.08 -0.53
C ARG A 187 -9.54 -0.01 -0.19
N TYR A 188 -8.41 0.40 0.36
CA TYR A 188 -7.28 -0.45 0.69
C TYR A 188 -7.15 -0.56 2.20
N ARG A 189 -7.20 -1.78 2.71
CA ARG A 189 -7.10 -2.10 4.14
C ARG A 189 -6.11 -3.20 4.36
N GLY A 190 -5.34 -3.11 5.42
CA GLY A 190 -4.40 -4.17 5.70
C GLY A 190 -3.60 -3.98 6.97
N VAL A 191 -2.72 -4.96 7.18
CA VAL A 191 -1.72 -4.97 8.23
C VAL A 191 -0.40 -5.42 7.64
N ALA A 192 0.66 -4.72 7.98
CA ALA A 192 2.02 -5.07 7.63
C ALA A 192 2.90 -5.07 8.87
N GLY A 193 3.85 -5.98 8.92
CA GLY A 193 4.79 -6.08 10.04
C GLY A 193 6.18 -6.44 9.56
N GLN A 194 7.17 -5.91 10.24
CA GLN A 194 8.56 -6.23 9.99
C GLN A 194 9.34 -6.38 11.30
N TYR A 195 10.29 -7.28 11.28
CA TYR A 195 11.28 -7.47 12.33
C TYR A 195 12.66 -7.50 11.71
N SER A 196 13.61 -6.81 12.30
CA SER A 196 15.01 -6.92 11.93
C SER A 196 15.90 -7.04 13.16
N THR A 197 17.01 -7.76 13.00
CA THR A 197 18.02 -7.87 14.05
C THR A 197 19.40 -8.03 13.45
N ARG A 198 20.42 -7.52 14.16
CA ARG A 198 21.82 -7.69 13.81
C ARG A 198 22.59 -8.29 14.97
N ARG A 199 23.35 -9.34 14.71
CA ARG A 199 24.13 -10.04 15.71
C ARG A 199 25.54 -10.34 15.17
N GLY A 200 26.50 -9.50 15.53
CA GLY A 200 27.83 -9.58 14.94
C GLY A 200 27.78 -9.36 13.42
N PRO A 201 28.38 -10.27 12.62
CA PRO A 201 28.35 -10.17 11.16
C PRO A 201 27.01 -10.56 10.55
N TRP A 202 26.07 -11.10 11.31
CA TRP A 202 24.77 -11.57 10.84
C TRP A 202 23.70 -10.51 10.98
N GLY A 203 22.97 -10.28 9.91
CA GLY A 203 21.71 -9.55 9.88
C GLY A 203 20.56 -10.51 9.54
N PHE A 204 19.41 -10.33 10.17
CA PHE A 204 18.18 -11.07 9.88
C PHE A 204 17.04 -10.10 9.75
N GLY A 205 16.19 -10.32 8.74
CA GLY A 205 14.96 -9.59 8.54
C GLY A 205 13.81 -10.56 8.30
N LEU A 206 12.66 -10.25 8.85
CA LEU A 206 11.39 -10.91 8.54
C LEU A 206 10.35 -9.84 8.31
N GLY A 207 9.56 -9.99 7.27
CA GLY A 207 8.45 -9.10 6.97
C GLY A 207 7.26 -9.90 6.49
N GLY A 208 6.10 -9.30 6.58
CA GLY A 208 4.90 -9.90 6.04
C GLY A 208 3.68 -9.04 6.30
N GLY A 209 2.62 -9.34 5.58
CA GLY A 209 1.40 -8.60 5.72
C GLY A 209 0.24 -9.22 4.97
N TYR A 210 -0.89 -8.58 5.19
CA TYR A 210 -2.14 -8.86 4.54
C TYR A 210 -2.77 -7.55 4.08
N SER A 211 -3.28 -7.52 2.88
CA SER A 211 -4.06 -6.42 2.37
C SER A 211 -5.33 -6.88 1.66
N ASN A 212 -6.33 -6.05 1.72
CA ASN A 212 -7.62 -6.25 1.04
C ASN A 212 -7.97 -4.98 0.26
N ARG A 213 -8.26 -5.13 -1.02
CA ARG A 213 -8.73 -4.06 -1.89
C ARG A 213 -10.18 -4.30 -2.24
N LYS A 214 -11.01 -3.33 -1.99
CA LYS A 214 -12.39 -3.30 -2.48
C LYS A 214 -12.51 -2.21 -3.55
N PHE A 215 -12.77 -2.61 -4.78
CA PHE A 215 -12.89 -1.67 -5.88
C PHE A 215 -14.14 -0.79 -5.76
N ILE A 216 -13.96 0.49 -6.01
CA ILE A 216 -15.00 1.52 -6.01
C ILE A 216 -15.30 1.81 -7.49
N THR A 217 -16.40 1.24 -7.99
CA THR A 217 -16.83 1.40 -9.38
C THR A 217 -18.35 1.56 -9.41
N PRO A 218 -18.89 2.30 -10.36
CA PRO A 218 -20.33 2.48 -10.46
C PRO A 218 -21.04 1.20 -10.91
N THR A 219 -22.28 1.08 -10.50
CA THR A 219 -23.14 -0.06 -10.80
C THR A 219 -23.54 -0.16 -12.27
N THR A 220 -23.38 0.91 -13.05
CA THR A 220 -23.87 1.00 -14.43
C THR A 220 -22.89 0.49 -15.51
N GLN A 221 -21.60 0.42 -15.21
CA GLN A 221 -20.57 -0.08 -16.17
C GLN A 221 -19.84 -1.32 -15.68
N SER A 222 -20.37 -2.03 -14.76
CA SER A 222 -19.61 -2.86 -13.87
C SER A 222 -19.74 -4.35 -14.12
N VAL A 223 -19.79 -4.78 -15.28
CA VAL A 223 -19.91 -6.24 -15.47
C VAL A 223 -18.68 -7.00 -14.99
N LEU A 224 -17.53 -6.36 -14.79
CA LEU A 224 -16.29 -7.08 -14.52
C LEU A 224 -15.55 -6.75 -13.21
N ILE A 225 -15.78 -5.60 -12.56
CA ILE A 225 -14.88 -5.19 -11.46
C ILE A 225 -15.60 -4.61 -10.21
N SER A 226 -16.84 -4.15 -10.32
CA SER A 226 -17.54 -3.47 -9.22
C SER A 226 -17.80 -4.36 -8.02
N GLY A 227 -17.41 -3.88 -6.85
CA GLY A 227 -17.63 -4.57 -5.58
C GLY A 227 -16.76 -5.82 -5.39
N THR A 228 -15.91 -6.13 -6.35
CA THR A 228 -14.93 -7.23 -6.22
C THR A 228 -13.90 -6.88 -5.16
N ARG A 229 -13.42 -7.89 -4.49
CA ARG A 229 -12.38 -7.78 -3.48
C ARG A 229 -11.19 -8.60 -3.90
N ASP A 230 -10.03 -7.99 -3.93
CA ASP A 230 -8.77 -8.71 -4.06
C ASP A 230 -8.12 -8.77 -2.67
N GLN A 231 -7.46 -9.88 -2.40
CA GLN A 231 -6.74 -10.09 -1.16
C GLN A 231 -5.31 -10.47 -1.48
N ASN A 232 -4.39 -9.96 -0.68
CA ASN A 232 -2.98 -10.25 -0.86
C ASN A 232 -2.33 -10.61 0.47
N TRP A 233 -1.62 -11.71 0.51
CA TRP A 233 -0.77 -12.14 1.62
C TRP A 233 0.66 -12.20 1.14
N TYR A 234 1.55 -11.57 1.85
CA TYR A 234 2.97 -11.63 1.52
C TYR A 234 3.82 -11.89 2.75
N GLY A 235 4.95 -12.53 2.50
CA GLY A 235 5.98 -12.76 3.50
C GLY A 235 7.35 -12.72 2.87
N ASN A 236 8.33 -12.19 3.59
CA ASN A 236 9.71 -12.17 3.16
C ASN A 236 10.66 -12.40 4.34
N GLY A 237 11.78 -13.00 4.03
CA GLY A 237 12.88 -13.21 4.97
C GLY A 237 14.20 -12.81 4.33
N THR A 238 15.07 -12.16 5.08
CA THR A 238 16.40 -11.76 4.63
C THR A 238 17.47 -12.22 5.63
N VAL A 239 18.58 -12.66 5.11
CA VAL A 239 19.79 -12.99 5.87
C VAL A 239 20.96 -12.30 5.21
N THR A 240 21.65 -11.46 5.96
CA THR A 240 22.87 -10.78 5.54
C THR A 240 24.05 -11.32 6.33
N TYR A 241 25.15 -11.61 5.68
CA TYR A 241 26.42 -11.93 6.34
C TYR A 241 27.50 -10.98 5.86
N ALA A 242 28.05 -10.20 6.78
CA ALA A 242 29.17 -9.30 6.50
C ALA A 242 30.50 -10.05 6.75
N PHE A 243 31.26 -10.31 5.70
CA PHE A 243 32.60 -10.91 5.82
C PHE A 243 33.58 -9.92 6.42
N ASN A 244 33.46 -8.66 6.04
CA ASN A 244 34.23 -7.51 6.52
C ASN A 244 33.47 -6.22 6.23
N ASP A 245 34.09 -5.06 6.41
CA ASP A 245 33.45 -3.75 6.21
C ASP A 245 33.13 -3.43 4.74
N ARG A 246 33.64 -4.23 3.80
CA ARG A 246 33.44 -4.01 2.36
C ARG A 246 32.70 -5.12 1.64
N ASP A 247 32.70 -6.31 2.21
CA ASP A 247 32.14 -7.50 1.56
C ASP A 247 30.96 -8.05 2.36
N SER A 248 29.83 -8.27 1.70
CA SER A 248 28.66 -8.91 2.29
C SER A 248 27.99 -9.88 1.33
N LEU A 249 27.30 -10.85 1.91
CA LEU A 249 26.41 -11.77 1.22
C LEU A 249 25.01 -11.54 1.75
N ASP A 250 24.08 -11.26 0.84
CA ASP A 250 22.68 -11.02 1.16
C ASP A 250 21.84 -12.09 0.48
N THR A 251 21.00 -12.78 1.27
CA THR A 251 20.05 -13.77 0.77
C THR A 251 18.66 -13.37 1.19
N ALA A 252 17.73 -13.38 0.26
CA ALA A 252 16.32 -13.13 0.55
C ALA A 252 15.44 -14.23 -0.03
N VAL A 253 14.36 -14.50 0.68
CA VAL A 253 13.26 -15.37 0.27
C VAL A 253 11.96 -14.60 0.36
N TYR A 254 11.03 -14.87 -0.54
CA TYR A 254 9.73 -14.23 -0.50
C TYR A 254 8.62 -15.19 -0.97
N ILE A 255 7.42 -14.92 -0.48
CA ILE A 255 6.18 -15.55 -0.92
C ILE A 255 5.10 -14.48 -1.00
N ASN A 256 4.32 -14.50 -2.05
CA ASN A 256 3.16 -13.65 -2.25
C ASN A 256 2.02 -14.49 -2.80
N TYR A 257 0.87 -14.44 -2.15
CA TYR A 257 -0.35 -15.06 -2.62
C TYR A 257 -1.40 -13.98 -2.84
N PHE A 258 -1.82 -13.84 -4.07
CA PHE A 258 -2.82 -12.89 -4.52
C PHE A 258 -4.09 -13.66 -4.91
N ASP A 259 -5.16 -13.43 -4.14
CA ASP A 259 -6.50 -13.96 -4.40
C ASP A 259 -7.30 -12.88 -5.11
N ALA A 260 -7.55 -13.10 -6.39
CA ALA A 260 -8.29 -12.19 -7.25
C ALA A 260 -9.75 -12.58 -7.33
N SER A 261 -10.65 -11.77 -6.82
CA SER A 261 -12.07 -12.01 -7.00
C SER A 261 -12.52 -11.79 -8.46
N GLY A 262 -13.45 -12.61 -8.91
CA GLY A 262 -14.03 -12.54 -10.24
C GLY A 262 -13.40 -13.53 -11.24
N ALA A 263 -13.30 -13.13 -12.50
CA ALA A 263 -12.80 -14.00 -13.59
C ALA A 263 -11.27 -14.10 -13.66
N ARG A 264 -10.55 -13.52 -12.72
CA ARG A 264 -9.08 -13.57 -12.65
C ARG A 264 -8.63 -14.81 -11.89
N ALA A 265 -7.48 -15.34 -12.30
CA ALA A 265 -6.87 -16.45 -11.58
C ALA A 265 -6.07 -15.95 -10.37
N ASP A 266 -6.09 -16.74 -9.30
CA ASP A 266 -5.22 -16.53 -8.16
C ASP A 266 -3.76 -16.71 -8.58
N VAL A 267 -2.89 -15.93 -7.98
CA VAL A 267 -1.46 -15.93 -8.29
C VAL A 267 -0.66 -16.23 -7.04
N LEU A 268 0.09 -17.31 -7.06
CA LEU A 268 1.12 -17.60 -6.08
C LEU A 268 2.49 -17.32 -6.69
N ASN A 269 3.21 -16.38 -6.10
CA ASN A 269 4.57 -16.04 -6.48
C ASN A 269 5.51 -16.26 -5.29
N TYR A 270 6.59 -16.97 -5.49
CA TYR A 270 7.62 -17.18 -4.48
C TYR A 270 8.98 -17.29 -5.12
N GLY A 271 9.99 -16.97 -4.37
CA GLY A 271 11.35 -17.04 -4.87
C GLY A 271 12.40 -16.82 -3.80
N ALA A 272 13.64 -17.04 -4.20
CA ALA A 272 14.82 -16.75 -3.41
C ALA A 272 15.90 -16.16 -4.33
N PHE A 273 16.69 -15.26 -3.77
CA PHE A 273 17.88 -14.75 -4.46
C PHE A 273 19.01 -14.54 -3.46
N THR A 274 20.22 -14.58 -3.98
CA THR A 274 21.43 -14.31 -3.21
C THR A 274 22.32 -13.35 -4.01
N SER A 275 22.83 -12.34 -3.33
CA SER A 275 23.71 -11.32 -3.89
C SER A 275 24.97 -11.18 -3.06
N TYR A 276 26.12 -11.09 -3.73
CA TYR A 276 27.38 -10.75 -3.10
C TYR A 276 27.78 -9.33 -3.48
N PHE A 277 28.04 -8.52 -2.48
CA PHE A 277 28.48 -7.14 -2.64
C PHE A 277 29.92 -7.01 -2.24
N ARG A 278 30.67 -6.29 -3.07
CA ARG A 278 32.05 -5.90 -2.80
C ARG A 278 32.18 -4.39 -2.94
N GLY A 279 32.47 -3.72 -1.83
CA GLY A 279 32.81 -2.29 -1.84
C GLY A 279 34.22 -2.06 -2.39
N LEU A 280 34.38 -1.12 -3.30
CA LEU A 280 35.64 -0.66 -3.84
C LEU A 280 36.35 0.28 -2.86
#